data_caf4f91b12453a4a44848e7838ea6d7b
#
_entry.id   caf4f91b12453a4a44848e7838ea6d7b
#
_cell.length_a   1.000
_cell.length_b   1.000
_cell.length_c   1.000
_cell.angle_alpha   90.00
_cell.angle_beta   90.00
_cell.angle_gamma   90.00
#
_symmetry.space_group_name_H-M   'P 1'
#
loop_
_entity.id
_entity.type
_entity.pdbx_description
1 polymer ?
#
loop_
_entity_poly.entity_id
_entity_poly.type
_entity_poly.pdbx_seq_one_letter_code
_entity_poly.pdbx_strand_id
1 'polypeptide(L)'
;MQIIDGKALSSKIRAEISAQVAELKSKGVEACLAVILVGNDPSSELYVRNKVKASEEVGIKSILCRFPLTVTEKELIDEIERLNADDTISGILVQLPLPNSIDEKKVTAHIDVNKDVDGFSAYQTGLLCLGTPDLAPCTPQGIIALIESTGVEIAGKHAVIVVRSNIVGRPTLQLLLQRDATVTICHSKTRNLKEFTKTADILVVAVGKPRFITKDMVKDGAVVIDVGISRDENGKLSGDVDFENIKDVCSFITPVPGGVGPMTVTMLMHNTLLASKRR
;
A
#
# COMPACT_ATOMS: atom_id res chain seq x y z
N MET A 1 -7.94 -18.65 -16.34
CA MET A 1 -7.26 -17.82 -15.33
C MET A 1 -6.23 -16.91 -15.97
N GLN A 2 -6.14 -15.64 -15.52
CA GLN A 2 -5.10 -14.69 -15.91
C GLN A 2 -4.34 -14.23 -14.67
N ILE A 3 -3.02 -14.11 -14.78
CA ILE A 3 -2.18 -13.54 -13.71
C ILE A 3 -2.23 -12.02 -13.81
N ILE A 4 -2.49 -11.36 -12.68
CA ILE A 4 -2.42 -9.91 -12.59
C ILE A 4 -0.95 -9.53 -12.35
N ASP A 5 -0.25 -9.14 -13.40
CA ASP A 5 1.19 -8.78 -13.31
C ASP A 5 1.36 -7.37 -12.75
N GLY A 6 1.54 -7.31 -11.41
CA GLY A 6 1.77 -6.05 -10.71
C GLY A 6 3.10 -5.38 -11.06
N LYS A 7 4.11 -6.13 -11.51
CA LYS A 7 5.37 -5.53 -11.97
C LYS A 7 5.18 -4.79 -13.30
N ALA A 8 4.51 -5.41 -14.25
CA ALA A 8 4.24 -4.78 -15.54
C ALA A 8 3.35 -3.53 -15.37
N LEU A 9 2.27 -3.62 -14.59
CA LEU A 9 1.42 -2.48 -14.28
C LEU A 9 2.18 -1.37 -13.55
N SER A 10 2.99 -1.72 -12.55
CA SER A 10 3.86 -0.79 -11.82
C SER A 10 4.79 -0.01 -12.77
N SER A 11 5.45 -0.71 -13.70
CA SER A 11 6.35 -0.07 -14.67
C SER A 11 5.62 0.91 -15.58
N LYS A 12 4.41 0.56 -16.05
CA LYS A 12 3.58 1.46 -16.85
C LYS A 12 3.22 2.73 -16.09
N ILE A 13 2.69 2.60 -14.86
CA ILE A 13 2.29 3.75 -14.05
C ILE A 13 3.50 4.62 -13.67
N ARG A 14 4.65 4.02 -13.37
CA ARG A 14 5.88 4.77 -13.09
C ARG A 14 6.36 5.58 -14.30
N ALA A 15 6.22 5.07 -15.51
CA ALA A 15 6.52 5.85 -16.71
C ALA A 15 5.62 7.10 -16.84
N GLU A 16 4.33 6.96 -16.53
CA GLU A 16 3.38 8.07 -16.50
C GLU A 16 3.72 9.09 -15.39
N ILE A 17 4.09 8.61 -14.19
CA ILE A 17 4.55 9.47 -13.09
C ILE A 17 5.83 10.21 -13.49
N SER A 18 6.81 9.52 -14.09
CA SER A 18 8.07 10.13 -14.52
C SER A 18 7.87 11.27 -15.51
N ALA A 19 6.96 11.12 -16.47
CA ALA A 19 6.61 12.18 -17.40
C ALA A 19 6.04 13.42 -16.68
N GLN A 20 5.14 13.22 -15.71
CA GLN A 20 4.53 14.29 -14.92
C GLN A 20 5.55 14.97 -13.97
N VAL A 21 6.47 14.19 -13.38
CA VAL A 21 7.57 14.75 -12.56
C VAL A 21 8.48 15.62 -13.41
N ALA A 22 8.83 15.19 -14.63
CA ALA A 22 9.63 16.00 -15.56
C ALA A 22 8.92 17.30 -15.96
N GLU A 23 7.60 17.25 -16.17
CA GLU A 23 6.79 18.45 -16.44
C GLU A 23 6.82 19.42 -15.24
N LEU A 24 6.62 18.93 -13.99
CA LEU A 24 6.70 19.77 -12.79
C LEU A 24 8.09 20.41 -12.65
N LYS A 25 9.14 19.63 -12.88
CA LYS A 25 10.52 20.14 -12.83
C LYS A 25 10.77 21.24 -13.84
N SER A 26 10.19 21.16 -15.05
CA SER A 26 10.28 22.22 -16.05
C SER A 26 9.60 23.53 -15.63
N LYS A 27 8.65 23.44 -14.70
CA LYS A 27 7.94 24.58 -14.07
C LYS A 27 8.62 25.08 -12.79
N GLY A 28 9.79 24.53 -12.44
CA GLY A 28 10.57 24.93 -11.26
C GLY A 28 10.17 24.20 -9.96
N VAL A 29 9.30 23.20 -10.01
CA VAL A 29 8.89 22.39 -8.84
C VAL A 29 9.64 21.07 -8.84
N GLU A 30 10.54 20.86 -7.89
CA GLU A 30 11.26 19.60 -7.68
C GLU A 30 10.54 18.76 -6.62
N ALA A 31 10.03 17.59 -7.03
CA ALA A 31 9.40 16.65 -6.11
C ALA A 31 10.45 15.99 -5.21
N CYS A 32 10.21 15.97 -3.90
CA CYS A 32 11.15 15.41 -2.91
C CYS A 32 10.43 14.58 -1.84
N LEU A 33 10.88 13.34 -1.65
CA LEU A 33 10.41 12.42 -0.63
C LEU A 33 11.45 12.28 0.49
N ALA A 34 11.08 12.61 1.73
CA ALA A 34 11.88 12.30 2.90
C ALA A 34 11.45 10.95 3.49
N VAL A 35 12.40 10.06 3.71
CA VAL A 35 12.17 8.73 4.30
C VAL A 35 12.94 8.65 5.62
N ILE A 36 12.22 8.41 6.71
CA ILE A 36 12.80 8.19 8.04
C ILE A 36 12.92 6.68 8.28
N LEU A 37 14.11 6.22 8.63
CA LEU A 37 14.40 4.81 8.96
C LEU A 37 15.08 4.73 10.32
N VAL A 38 14.53 3.91 11.21
CA VAL A 38 15.09 3.67 12.55
C VAL A 38 15.65 2.26 12.63
N GLY A 39 16.90 2.16 13.06
CA GLY A 39 17.60 0.89 13.18
C GLY A 39 18.08 0.31 11.85
N ASN A 40 18.32 -1.00 11.85
CA ASN A 40 18.95 -1.73 10.74
C ASN A 40 18.26 -3.07 10.45
N ASP A 41 16.95 -3.16 10.69
CA ASP A 41 16.19 -4.36 10.34
C ASP A 41 16.31 -4.65 8.82
N PRO A 42 16.74 -5.86 8.42
CA PRO A 42 16.98 -6.18 7.01
C PRO A 42 15.75 -6.03 6.12
N SER A 43 14.55 -6.27 6.64
CA SER A 43 13.30 -6.13 5.88
C SER A 43 13.01 -4.65 5.63
N SER A 44 13.10 -3.82 6.67
CA SER A 44 12.93 -2.36 6.56
C SER A 44 13.94 -1.73 5.62
N GLU A 45 15.22 -2.14 5.71
CA GLU A 45 16.28 -1.71 4.79
C GLU A 45 15.97 -2.06 3.33
N LEU A 46 15.46 -3.27 3.07
CA LEU A 46 15.07 -3.69 1.72
C LEU A 46 13.92 -2.83 1.19
N TYR A 47 12.88 -2.58 2.02
CA TYR A 47 11.74 -1.73 1.62
C TYR A 47 12.17 -0.30 1.34
N VAL A 48 13.00 0.30 2.19
CA VAL A 48 13.52 1.66 1.98
C VAL A 48 14.36 1.73 0.71
N ARG A 49 15.24 0.76 0.47
CA ARG A 49 16.04 0.68 -0.76
C ARG A 49 15.17 0.64 -2.01
N ASN A 50 14.09 -0.15 -1.99
CA ASN A 50 13.17 -0.22 -3.11
C ASN A 50 12.42 1.10 -3.33
N LYS A 51 12.07 1.82 -2.26
CA LYS A 51 11.42 3.15 -2.33
C LYS A 51 12.37 4.19 -2.90
N VAL A 52 13.62 4.24 -2.43
CA VAL A 52 14.65 5.14 -2.95
C VAL A 52 14.90 4.88 -4.43
N LYS A 53 15.11 3.60 -4.82
CA LYS A 53 15.28 3.24 -6.23
C LYS A 53 14.09 3.66 -7.10
N ALA A 54 12.87 3.47 -6.62
CA ALA A 54 11.68 3.88 -7.36
C ALA A 54 11.56 5.41 -7.48
N SER A 55 11.97 6.16 -6.44
CA SER A 55 12.03 7.63 -6.50
C SER A 55 13.01 8.10 -7.59
N GLU A 56 14.21 7.52 -7.61
CA GLU A 56 15.22 7.82 -8.64
C GLU A 56 14.72 7.50 -10.05
N GLU A 57 14.05 6.33 -10.22
CA GLU A 57 13.50 5.88 -11.51
C GLU A 57 12.49 6.88 -12.08
N VAL A 58 11.65 7.51 -11.23
CA VAL A 58 10.63 8.47 -11.68
C VAL A 58 11.08 9.92 -11.61
N GLY A 59 12.33 10.19 -11.18
CA GLY A 59 12.89 11.55 -11.09
C GLY A 59 12.50 12.33 -9.84
N ILE A 60 11.94 11.66 -8.82
CA ILE A 60 11.68 12.24 -7.51
C ILE A 60 12.96 12.17 -6.69
N LYS A 61 13.39 13.32 -6.12
CA LYS A 61 14.50 13.36 -5.17
C LYS A 61 14.12 12.62 -3.89
N SER A 62 15.04 11.84 -3.32
CA SER A 62 14.82 11.19 -2.03
C SER A 62 15.88 11.60 -1.01
N ILE A 63 15.44 11.86 0.21
CA ILE A 63 16.30 12.13 1.37
C ILE A 63 16.06 11.02 2.38
N LEU A 64 17.13 10.34 2.79
CA LEU A 64 17.06 9.26 3.76
C LEU A 64 17.63 9.73 5.11
N CYS A 65 16.73 9.89 6.08
CA CYS A 65 17.05 10.23 7.47
C CYS A 65 17.18 8.94 8.27
N ARG A 66 18.40 8.59 8.66
CA ARG A 66 18.70 7.35 9.42
C ARG A 66 18.90 7.65 10.89
N PHE A 67 18.25 6.89 11.74
CA PHE A 67 18.37 6.97 13.18
C PHE A 67 18.79 5.62 13.78
N PRO A 68 19.58 5.63 14.87
CA PRO A 68 19.91 4.41 15.61
C PRO A 68 18.69 3.88 16.37
N LEU A 69 18.72 2.61 16.80
CA LEU A 69 17.66 2.02 17.66
C LEU A 69 17.49 2.74 19.01
N THR A 70 18.48 3.53 19.42
CA THR A 70 18.47 4.30 20.66
C THR A 70 17.82 5.68 20.54
N VAL A 71 17.34 6.05 19.34
CA VAL A 71 16.65 7.31 19.10
C VAL A 71 15.42 7.43 20.01
N THR A 72 15.19 8.61 20.53
CA THR A 72 14.00 8.91 21.33
C THR A 72 12.83 9.32 20.46
N GLU A 73 11.62 9.15 20.97
CA GLU A 73 10.40 9.62 20.33
C GLU A 73 10.46 11.13 20.03
N LYS A 74 11.02 11.91 20.98
CA LYS A 74 11.19 13.35 20.81
C LYS A 74 12.09 13.70 19.63
N GLU A 75 13.25 13.06 19.51
CA GLU A 75 14.18 13.31 18.39
C GLU A 75 13.54 12.99 17.03
N LEU A 76 12.72 11.94 16.94
CA LEU A 76 11.97 11.64 15.70
C LEU A 76 10.91 12.70 15.40
N ILE A 77 10.20 13.18 16.43
CA ILE A 77 9.21 14.25 16.27
C ILE A 77 9.90 15.54 15.84
N ASP A 78 11.01 15.93 16.50
CA ASP A 78 11.78 17.11 16.15
C ASP A 78 12.25 17.06 14.67
N GLU A 79 12.67 15.89 14.17
CA GLU A 79 13.05 15.74 12.76
C GLU A 79 11.83 15.84 11.83
N ILE A 80 10.68 15.26 12.19
CA ILE A 80 9.45 15.40 11.41
C ILE A 80 9.03 16.87 11.31
N GLU A 81 9.07 17.60 12.42
CA GLU A 81 8.72 19.03 12.43
C GLU A 81 9.71 19.85 11.57
N ARG A 82 10.99 19.51 11.58
CA ARG A 82 11.98 20.12 10.68
C ARG A 82 11.65 19.85 9.21
N LEU A 83 11.26 18.61 8.86
CA LEU A 83 10.86 18.23 7.50
C LEU A 83 9.53 18.87 7.10
N ASN A 84 8.60 19.04 8.06
CA ASN A 84 7.34 19.76 7.83
C ASN A 84 7.59 21.22 7.45
N ALA A 85 8.53 21.87 8.12
CA ALA A 85 8.89 23.27 7.87
C ALA A 85 9.75 23.51 6.60
N ASP A 86 10.29 22.45 6.00
CA ASP A 86 11.11 22.54 4.80
C ASP A 86 10.24 22.48 3.54
N ASP A 87 10.06 23.63 2.90
CA ASP A 87 9.26 23.74 1.65
C ASP A 87 9.83 22.93 0.49
N THR A 88 11.08 22.47 0.55
CA THR A 88 11.65 21.60 -0.49
C THR A 88 11.15 20.17 -0.40
N ILE A 89 10.59 19.75 0.75
CA ILE A 89 10.06 18.41 0.99
C ILE A 89 8.59 18.35 0.58
N SER A 90 8.26 17.47 -0.36
CA SER A 90 6.89 17.25 -0.83
C SER A 90 6.15 16.18 -0.04
N GLY A 91 6.87 15.17 0.44
CA GLY A 91 6.28 14.07 1.22
C GLY A 91 7.22 13.52 2.27
N ILE A 92 6.64 13.05 3.37
CA ILE A 92 7.37 12.45 4.48
C ILE A 92 6.82 11.04 4.71
N LEU A 93 7.74 10.10 4.88
CA LEU A 93 7.43 8.70 5.19
C LEU A 93 8.26 8.24 6.39
N VAL A 94 7.61 7.67 7.38
CA VAL A 94 8.26 6.95 8.48
C VAL A 94 8.17 5.46 8.21
N GLN A 95 9.31 4.80 8.00
CA GLN A 95 9.32 3.36 7.75
C GLN A 95 8.97 2.60 9.02
N LEU A 96 7.84 1.91 8.99
CA LEU A 96 7.39 1.02 10.08
C LEU A 96 7.95 -0.41 9.90
N PRO A 97 8.09 -1.19 10.99
CA PRO A 97 7.78 -0.82 12.38
C PRO A 97 8.88 0.05 13.02
N LEU A 98 8.50 0.84 14.02
CA LEU A 98 9.42 1.53 14.92
C LEU A 98 9.78 0.63 16.12
N PRO A 99 10.87 0.93 16.87
CA PRO A 99 11.16 0.25 18.12
C PRO A 99 10.00 0.30 19.12
N ASN A 100 9.79 -0.75 19.91
CA ASN A 100 8.70 -0.85 20.88
C ASN A 100 8.67 0.27 21.95
N SER A 101 9.77 0.99 22.12
CA SER A 101 9.88 2.16 23.03
C SER A 101 9.23 3.43 22.46
N ILE A 102 8.79 3.42 21.20
CA ILE A 102 8.27 4.59 20.48
C ILE A 102 6.83 4.31 20.08
N ASP A 103 5.93 5.25 20.35
CA ASP A 103 4.54 5.18 19.87
C ASP A 103 4.47 5.60 18.40
N GLU A 104 4.36 4.63 17.52
CA GLU A 104 4.25 4.83 16.07
C GLU A 104 3.12 5.81 15.70
N LYS A 105 1.98 5.72 16.39
CA LYS A 105 0.82 6.58 16.09
C LYS A 105 1.09 8.02 16.48
N LYS A 106 1.76 8.21 17.61
CA LYS A 106 2.11 9.54 18.07
C LYS A 106 3.13 10.19 17.13
N VAL A 107 4.19 9.46 16.77
CA VAL A 107 5.22 9.95 15.84
C VAL A 107 4.62 10.29 14.47
N THR A 108 3.86 9.38 13.87
CA THR A 108 3.29 9.61 12.53
C THR A 108 2.20 10.69 12.52
N ALA A 109 1.54 10.96 13.65
CA ALA A 109 0.56 12.05 13.77
C ALA A 109 1.17 13.46 13.66
N HIS A 110 2.49 13.60 13.82
CA HIS A 110 3.19 14.88 13.61
C HIS A 110 3.51 15.18 12.15
N ILE A 111 3.33 14.24 11.23
CA ILE A 111 3.51 14.52 9.81
C ILE A 111 2.40 15.49 9.34
N ASP A 112 2.82 16.57 8.66
CA ASP A 112 1.87 17.51 8.05
C ASP A 112 0.95 16.75 7.08
N VAL A 113 -0.35 16.99 7.19
CA VAL A 113 -1.38 16.28 6.41
C VAL A 113 -1.21 16.43 4.90
N ASN A 114 -0.57 17.51 4.44
CA ASN A 114 -0.23 17.75 3.04
C ASN A 114 1.02 16.98 2.59
N LYS A 115 1.84 16.51 3.54
CA LYS A 115 3.07 15.75 3.30
C LYS A 115 2.94 14.27 3.72
N ASP A 116 1.77 13.84 4.23
CA ASP A 116 1.48 12.45 4.61
C ASP A 116 1.24 11.59 3.36
N VAL A 117 2.31 11.23 2.67
CA VAL A 117 2.25 10.46 1.41
C VAL A 117 1.92 8.98 1.61
N ASP A 118 1.96 8.45 2.84
CA ASP A 118 1.40 7.14 3.17
C ASP A 118 -0.12 7.16 3.34
N GLY A 119 -0.70 8.35 3.61
CA GLY A 119 -2.15 8.55 3.78
C GLY A 119 -2.72 7.96 5.07
N PHE A 120 -1.93 7.89 6.15
CA PHE A 120 -2.32 7.23 7.40
C PHE A 120 -2.83 8.16 8.48
N SER A 121 -2.71 9.48 8.31
CA SER A 121 -3.21 10.46 9.27
C SER A 121 -4.72 10.34 9.46
N ALA A 122 -5.20 10.80 10.61
CA ALA A 122 -6.64 10.85 10.89
C ALA A 122 -7.38 11.76 9.89
N TYR A 123 -6.71 12.81 9.42
CA TYR A 123 -7.26 13.72 8.40
C TYR A 123 -7.47 13.00 7.06
N GLN A 124 -6.44 12.34 6.52
CA GLN A 124 -6.54 11.60 5.25
C GLN A 124 -7.53 10.43 5.36
N THR A 125 -7.55 9.74 6.50
CA THR A 125 -8.55 8.69 6.79
C THR A 125 -9.97 9.27 6.79
N GLY A 126 -10.17 10.45 7.37
CA GLY A 126 -11.47 11.15 7.36
C GLY A 126 -11.93 11.49 5.94
N LEU A 127 -11.07 12.09 5.13
CA LEU A 127 -11.35 12.39 3.73
C LEU A 127 -11.70 11.13 2.92
N LEU A 128 -10.95 10.05 3.13
CA LEU A 128 -11.21 8.77 2.49
C LEU A 128 -12.61 8.23 2.86
N CYS A 129 -13.00 8.31 4.14
CA CYS A 129 -14.33 7.89 4.60
C CYS A 129 -15.46 8.76 4.03
N LEU A 130 -15.20 10.05 3.79
CA LEU A 130 -16.15 10.99 3.18
C LEU A 130 -16.26 10.84 1.65
N GLY A 131 -15.45 9.98 1.03
CA GLY A 131 -15.45 9.80 -0.42
C GLY A 131 -14.66 10.84 -1.20
N THR A 132 -13.88 11.67 -0.52
CA THR A 132 -13.05 12.73 -1.11
C THR A 132 -11.57 12.55 -0.75
N PRO A 133 -10.97 11.38 -1.05
CA PRO A 133 -9.59 11.11 -0.67
C PRO A 133 -8.64 12.08 -1.36
N ASP A 134 -7.71 12.62 -0.58
CA ASP A 134 -6.67 13.50 -1.07
C ASP A 134 -5.37 12.72 -1.29
N LEU A 135 -4.84 12.10 -0.24
CA LEU A 135 -3.73 11.14 -0.30
C LEU A 135 -4.22 9.82 0.33
N ALA A 136 -4.71 8.91 -0.50
CA ALA A 136 -5.17 7.61 0.00
C ALA A 136 -3.98 6.70 0.32
N PRO A 137 -4.12 5.71 1.23
CA PRO A 137 -3.07 4.75 1.54
C PRO A 137 -2.55 3.99 0.32
N CYS A 138 -1.22 3.86 0.21
CA CYS A 138 -0.56 3.36 -1.00
C CYS A 138 -0.96 1.92 -1.37
N THR A 139 -0.95 0.99 -0.40
CA THR A 139 -1.32 -0.42 -0.67
C THR A 139 -2.76 -0.56 -1.14
N PRO A 140 -3.77 0.04 -0.50
CA PRO A 140 -5.15 0.06 -1.00
C PRO A 140 -5.28 0.63 -2.41
N GLN A 141 -4.63 1.74 -2.73
CA GLN A 141 -4.62 2.27 -4.10
C GLN A 141 -4.05 1.25 -5.10
N GLY A 142 -2.94 0.59 -4.73
CA GLY A 142 -2.35 -0.47 -5.53
C GLY A 142 -3.28 -1.66 -5.75
N ILE A 143 -4.05 -2.06 -4.73
CA ILE A 143 -5.07 -3.11 -4.83
C ILE A 143 -6.13 -2.71 -5.85
N ILE A 144 -6.65 -1.50 -5.76
CA ILE A 144 -7.68 -1.01 -6.69
C ILE A 144 -7.13 -0.97 -8.12
N ALA A 145 -5.94 -0.42 -8.34
CA ALA A 145 -5.34 -0.37 -9.67
C ALA A 145 -5.13 -1.78 -10.29
N LEU A 146 -4.79 -2.77 -9.46
CA LEU A 146 -4.68 -4.17 -9.90
C LEU A 146 -6.04 -4.74 -10.31
N ILE A 147 -7.10 -4.48 -9.54
CA ILE A 147 -8.46 -4.92 -9.88
C ILE A 147 -8.92 -4.26 -11.18
N GLU A 148 -8.78 -2.94 -11.28
CA GLU A 148 -9.17 -2.16 -12.47
C GLU A 148 -8.41 -2.61 -13.74
N SER A 149 -7.14 -3.02 -13.59
CA SER A 149 -6.32 -3.52 -14.71
C SER A 149 -6.84 -4.82 -15.33
N THR A 150 -7.70 -5.55 -14.61
CA THR A 150 -8.35 -6.76 -15.14
C THR A 150 -9.48 -6.48 -16.13
N GLY A 151 -10.00 -5.25 -16.15
CA GLY A 151 -11.20 -4.87 -16.90
C GLY A 151 -12.51 -5.36 -16.26
N VAL A 152 -12.45 -5.99 -15.09
CA VAL A 152 -13.66 -6.41 -14.36
C VAL A 152 -14.33 -5.17 -13.75
N GLU A 153 -15.61 -5.00 -14.04
CA GLU A 153 -16.42 -3.96 -13.43
C GLU A 153 -16.56 -4.21 -11.92
N ILE A 154 -16.23 -3.20 -11.10
CA ILE A 154 -16.29 -3.28 -9.63
C ILE A 154 -17.72 -3.01 -9.15
N ALA A 155 -18.45 -2.12 -9.83
CA ALA A 155 -19.82 -1.74 -9.46
C ALA A 155 -20.75 -2.97 -9.39
N GLY A 156 -21.52 -3.04 -8.30
CA GLY A 156 -22.43 -4.13 -8.02
C GLY A 156 -21.79 -5.46 -7.62
N LYS A 157 -20.46 -5.57 -7.58
CA LYS A 157 -19.76 -6.79 -7.14
C LYS A 157 -19.74 -6.91 -5.63
N HIS A 158 -19.77 -8.14 -5.14
CA HIS A 158 -19.50 -8.45 -3.74
C HIS A 158 -18.00 -8.61 -3.53
N ALA A 159 -17.40 -7.66 -2.80
CA ALA A 159 -16.00 -7.70 -2.41
C ALA A 159 -15.87 -8.18 -0.96
N VAL A 160 -15.04 -9.19 -0.72
CA VAL A 160 -14.70 -9.67 0.63
C VAL A 160 -13.24 -9.36 0.92
N ILE A 161 -13.00 -8.68 2.04
CA ILE A 161 -11.67 -8.28 2.49
C ILE A 161 -11.33 -9.06 3.77
N VAL A 162 -10.30 -9.88 3.73
CA VAL A 162 -9.87 -10.70 4.87
C VAL A 162 -8.69 -10.02 5.57
N VAL A 163 -8.96 -8.87 6.12
CA VAL A 163 -8.10 -8.05 7.00
C VAL A 163 -8.89 -6.82 7.45
N ARG A 164 -8.60 -6.30 8.66
CA ARG A 164 -9.25 -5.06 9.16
C ARG A 164 -8.26 -4.01 9.68
N SER A 165 -7.02 -4.06 9.20
CA SER A 165 -6.00 -3.09 9.59
C SER A 165 -6.35 -1.68 9.09
N ASN A 166 -5.83 -0.67 9.78
CA ASN A 166 -6.00 0.74 9.39
C ASN A 166 -5.23 1.09 8.11
N ILE A 167 -4.18 0.31 7.80
CA ILE A 167 -3.28 0.59 6.67
C ILE A 167 -3.66 -0.15 5.38
N VAL A 168 -4.48 -1.23 5.47
CA VAL A 168 -4.90 -2.03 4.30
C VAL A 168 -6.40 -2.25 4.30
N GLY A 169 -6.96 -2.97 5.28
CA GLY A 169 -8.32 -3.47 5.19
C GLY A 169 -9.39 -2.37 5.15
N ARG A 170 -9.36 -1.47 6.12
CA ARG A 170 -10.32 -0.36 6.21
C ARG A 170 -10.24 0.58 5.01
N PRO A 171 -9.05 1.05 4.58
CA PRO A 171 -8.99 1.93 3.41
C PRO A 171 -9.35 1.21 2.11
N THR A 172 -9.04 -0.08 1.95
CA THR A 172 -9.50 -0.86 0.78
C THR A 172 -11.03 -0.95 0.74
N LEU A 173 -11.69 -1.16 1.90
CA LEU A 173 -13.15 -1.13 2.00
C LEU A 173 -13.71 0.21 1.45
N GLN A 174 -13.16 1.34 1.90
CA GLN A 174 -13.63 2.66 1.47
C GLN A 174 -13.44 2.87 -0.04
N LEU A 175 -12.29 2.50 -0.58
CA LEU A 175 -12.02 2.65 -2.01
C LEU A 175 -12.90 1.74 -2.88
N LEU A 176 -13.25 0.54 -2.42
CA LEU A 176 -14.19 -0.35 -3.12
C LEU A 176 -15.63 0.15 -3.01
N LEU A 177 -16.04 0.68 -1.84
CA LEU A 177 -17.36 1.28 -1.64
C LEU A 177 -17.57 2.49 -2.55
N GLN A 178 -16.54 3.34 -2.72
CA GLN A 178 -16.57 4.50 -3.66
C GLN A 178 -16.68 4.07 -5.13
N ARG A 179 -16.50 2.78 -5.44
CA ARG A 179 -16.67 2.17 -6.75
C ARG A 179 -17.93 1.31 -6.83
N ASP A 180 -18.89 1.59 -5.95
CA ASP A 180 -20.20 0.94 -5.89
C ASP A 180 -20.16 -0.58 -5.65
N ALA A 181 -19.09 -1.10 -5.01
CA ALA A 181 -19.07 -2.48 -4.56
C ALA A 181 -19.86 -2.67 -3.27
N THR A 182 -20.48 -3.83 -3.11
CA THR A 182 -20.94 -4.29 -1.78
C THR A 182 -19.76 -4.93 -1.05
N VAL A 183 -19.38 -4.41 0.12
CA VAL A 183 -18.14 -4.81 0.78
C VAL A 183 -18.40 -5.50 2.12
N THR A 184 -17.81 -6.67 2.30
CA THR A 184 -17.75 -7.41 3.57
C THR A 184 -16.31 -7.42 4.08
N ILE A 185 -16.11 -7.01 5.34
CA ILE A 185 -14.80 -7.11 5.99
C ILE A 185 -14.77 -8.26 6.99
N CYS A 186 -13.80 -9.16 6.85
CA CYS A 186 -13.56 -10.32 7.72
C CYS A 186 -12.25 -10.15 8.50
N HIS A 187 -12.18 -10.79 9.66
CA HIS A 187 -11.03 -10.66 10.55
C HIS A 187 -10.89 -11.91 11.45
N SER A 188 -9.88 -11.95 12.30
CA SER A 188 -9.57 -13.10 13.19
C SER A 188 -10.69 -13.54 14.14
N LYS A 189 -11.75 -12.75 14.30
CA LYS A 189 -12.94 -13.08 15.11
C LYS A 189 -14.16 -13.41 14.25
N THR A 190 -14.05 -13.38 12.93
CA THR A 190 -15.14 -13.77 12.02
C THR A 190 -15.35 -15.27 12.14
N ARG A 191 -16.59 -15.67 12.44
CA ARG A 191 -17.00 -17.08 12.43
C ARG A 191 -17.30 -17.49 11.00
N ASN A 192 -17.08 -18.76 10.66
CA ASN A 192 -17.41 -19.33 9.35
C ASN A 192 -16.84 -18.52 8.17
N LEU A 193 -15.56 -18.12 8.25
CA LEU A 193 -14.90 -17.28 7.23
C LEU A 193 -15.16 -17.77 5.80
N LYS A 194 -15.14 -19.07 5.59
CA LYS A 194 -15.38 -19.71 4.29
C LYS A 194 -16.72 -19.33 3.66
N GLU A 195 -17.78 -19.16 4.45
CA GLU A 195 -19.10 -18.77 3.94
C GLU A 195 -19.08 -17.39 3.29
N PHE A 196 -18.27 -16.48 3.83
CA PHE A 196 -18.09 -15.14 3.25
C PHE A 196 -17.19 -15.17 2.01
N THR A 197 -16.03 -15.82 2.11
CA THR A 197 -15.05 -15.81 1.02
C THR A 197 -15.56 -16.51 -0.23
N LYS A 198 -16.37 -17.56 -0.09
CA LYS A 198 -17.03 -18.27 -1.20
C LYS A 198 -18.07 -17.46 -1.97
N THR A 199 -18.53 -16.34 -1.44
CA THR A 199 -19.49 -15.47 -2.14
C THR A 199 -18.82 -14.28 -2.82
N ALA A 200 -17.49 -14.13 -2.65
CA ALA A 200 -16.73 -13.00 -3.14
C ALA A 200 -16.52 -13.03 -4.65
N ASP A 201 -17.00 -12.03 -5.37
CA ASP A 201 -16.58 -11.74 -6.75
C ASP A 201 -15.16 -11.19 -6.78
N ILE A 202 -14.81 -10.41 -5.74
CA ILE A 202 -13.48 -9.85 -5.51
C ILE A 202 -13.04 -10.25 -4.10
N LEU A 203 -11.93 -10.96 -3.98
CA LEU A 203 -11.39 -11.42 -2.70
C LEU A 203 -10.02 -10.77 -2.46
N VAL A 204 -9.91 -9.97 -1.38
CA VAL A 204 -8.65 -9.34 -0.96
C VAL A 204 -8.17 -9.98 0.34
N VAL A 205 -6.94 -10.47 0.38
CA VAL A 205 -6.40 -11.21 1.51
C VAL A 205 -5.10 -10.59 2.01
N ALA A 206 -5.03 -10.29 3.33
CA ALA A 206 -3.85 -9.73 3.98
C ALA A 206 -3.79 -10.16 5.46
N VAL A 207 -3.59 -11.45 5.70
CA VAL A 207 -3.62 -12.04 7.06
C VAL A 207 -2.23 -12.36 7.61
N GLY A 208 -1.19 -12.34 6.77
CA GLY A 208 0.19 -12.65 7.15
C GLY A 208 0.40 -14.13 7.49
N LYS A 209 -0.35 -15.04 6.86
CA LYS A 209 -0.25 -16.48 7.07
C LYS A 209 -0.14 -17.19 5.71
N PRO A 210 0.99 -17.85 5.43
CA PRO A 210 1.19 -18.54 4.15
C PRO A 210 0.06 -19.52 3.83
N ARG A 211 -0.47 -19.43 2.61
CA ARG A 211 -1.48 -20.36 2.05
C ARG A 211 -2.74 -20.54 2.93
N PHE A 212 -3.12 -19.49 3.65
CA PHE A 212 -4.28 -19.52 4.55
C PHE A 212 -5.62 -19.70 3.80
N ILE A 213 -5.77 -19.05 2.66
CA ILE A 213 -6.96 -19.19 1.79
C ILE A 213 -6.76 -20.37 0.85
N THR A 214 -7.60 -21.39 1.00
CA THR A 214 -7.57 -22.63 0.22
C THR A 214 -8.63 -22.64 -0.88
N LYS A 215 -8.53 -23.56 -1.83
CA LYS A 215 -9.41 -23.67 -3.00
C LYS A 215 -10.90 -23.69 -2.66
N ASP A 216 -11.27 -24.39 -1.59
CA ASP A 216 -12.64 -24.52 -1.13
C ASP A 216 -13.20 -23.24 -0.46
N MET A 217 -12.36 -22.21 -0.29
CA MET A 217 -12.72 -20.89 0.25
C MET A 217 -12.89 -19.83 -0.83
N VAL A 218 -12.69 -20.15 -2.12
CA VAL A 218 -12.75 -19.18 -3.23
C VAL A 218 -13.96 -19.49 -4.11
N LYS A 219 -14.65 -18.43 -4.56
CA LYS A 219 -15.72 -18.52 -5.55
C LYS A 219 -15.15 -18.78 -6.94
N ASP A 220 -15.79 -19.63 -7.72
CA ASP A 220 -15.42 -19.85 -9.10
C ASP A 220 -15.52 -18.54 -9.91
N GLY A 221 -14.45 -18.21 -10.63
CA GLY A 221 -14.37 -17.00 -11.43
C GLY A 221 -14.04 -15.71 -10.64
N ALA A 222 -13.74 -15.79 -9.34
CA ALA A 222 -13.38 -14.61 -8.54
C ALA A 222 -12.09 -13.92 -9.02
N VAL A 223 -12.00 -12.62 -8.77
CA VAL A 223 -10.73 -11.85 -8.79
C VAL A 223 -10.08 -11.96 -7.42
N VAL A 224 -8.87 -12.48 -7.33
CA VAL A 224 -8.17 -12.71 -6.06
C VAL A 224 -6.93 -11.82 -5.96
N ILE A 225 -6.90 -10.95 -4.95
CA ILE A 225 -5.77 -10.06 -4.65
C ILE A 225 -5.11 -10.55 -3.36
N ASP A 226 -3.95 -11.16 -3.51
CA ASP A 226 -3.11 -11.60 -2.40
C ASP A 226 -2.13 -10.48 -2.02
N VAL A 227 -2.33 -9.90 -0.85
CA VAL A 227 -1.49 -8.83 -0.28
C VAL A 227 -0.43 -9.40 0.66
N GLY A 228 -0.58 -10.67 1.04
CA GLY A 228 0.30 -11.35 1.98
C GLY A 228 1.74 -11.41 1.48
N ILE A 229 2.68 -11.10 2.35
CA ILE A 229 4.12 -11.31 2.12
C ILE A 229 4.67 -11.98 3.38
N SER A 230 4.79 -13.29 3.33
CA SER A 230 5.33 -14.11 4.40
C SER A 230 6.44 -14.99 3.87
N ARG A 231 7.19 -15.64 4.75
CA ARG A 231 8.09 -16.74 4.37
C ARG A 231 7.46 -18.05 4.77
N ASP A 232 7.49 -19.01 3.86
CA ASP A 232 7.08 -20.39 4.15
C ASP A 232 8.18 -21.12 5.00
N GLU A 233 7.91 -22.35 5.37
CA GLU A 233 8.83 -23.22 6.14
C GLU A 233 10.22 -23.40 5.51
N ASN A 234 10.33 -23.16 4.20
CA ASN A 234 11.58 -23.24 3.45
C ASN A 234 12.26 -21.85 3.30
N GLY A 235 11.71 -20.81 3.94
CA GLY A 235 12.19 -19.42 3.84
C GLY A 235 11.86 -18.73 2.51
N LYS A 236 11.09 -19.37 1.61
CA LYS A 236 10.63 -18.80 0.34
C LYS A 236 9.48 -17.82 0.58
N LEU A 237 9.47 -16.72 -0.18
CA LEU A 237 8.34 -15.79 -0.16
C LEU A 237 7.05 -16.49 -0.60
N SER A 238 6.01 -16.34 0.21
CA SER A 238 4.69 -16.90 -0.01
C SER A 238 3.62 -15.85 0.31
N GLY A 239 2.56 -15.86 -0.47
CA GLY A 239 1.35 -15.12 -0.15
C GLY A 239 0.45 -15.84 0.86
N ASP A 240 -0.64 -15.19 1.21
CA ASP A 240 -1.67 -15.71 2.10
C ASP A 240 -2.65 -16.66 1.38
N VAL A 241 -2.58 -16.73 0.06
CA VAL A 241 -3.43 -17.57 -0.80
C VAL A 241 -2.65 -18.77 -1.28
N ASP A 242 -3.27 -19.94 -1.28
CA ASP A 242 -2.70 -21.17 -1.86
C ASP A 242 -2.75 -21.12 -3.39
N PHE A 243 -1.85 -20.29 -3.95
CA PHE A 243 -1.81 -19.90 -5.37
C PHE A 243 -1.89 -21.10 -6.32
N GLU A 244 -1.11 -22.14 -6.06
CA GLU A 244 -1.02 -23.30 -6.98
C GLU A 244 -2.35 -24.06 -7.07
N ASN A 245 -3.11 -24.15 -6.00
CA ASN A 245 -4.37 -24.88 -5.97
C ASN A 245 -5.59 -24.00 -6.32
N ILE A 246 -5.45 -22.68 -6.25
CA ILE A 246 -6.56 -21.73 -6.50
C ILE A 246 -6.53 -21.19 -7.92
N LYS A 247 -5.37 -21.11 -8.55
CA LYS A 247 -5.22 -20.51 -9.89
C LYS A 247 -6.22 -21.01 -10.92
N ASP A 248 -6.62 -22.27 -10.87
CA ASP A 248 -7.55 -22.85 -11.83
C ASP A 248 -9.04 -22.57 -11.53
N VAL A 249 -9.34 -21.95 -10.38
CA VAL A 249 -10.71 -21.64 -9.93
C VAL A 249 -11.04 -20.17 -10.17
N CYS A 250 -10.10 -19.26 -9.93
CA CYS A 250 -10.32 -17.82 -10.10
C CYS A 250 -10.17 -17.37 -11.57
N SER A 251 -10.80 -16.25 -11.93
CA SER A 251 -10.59 -15.62 -13.24
C SER A 251 -9.25 -14.87 -13.29
N PHE A 252 -8.92 -14.16 -12.21
CA PHE A 252 -7.70 -13.36 -12.06
C PHE A 252 -7.09 -13.58 -10.68
N ILE A 253 -5.76 -13.57 -10.60
CA ILE A 253 -5.03 -13.70 -9.33
C ILE A 253 -3.70 -12.95 -9.39
N THR A 254 -3.33 -12.28 -8.29
CA THR A 254 -2.00 -11.69 -8.13
C THR A 254 -0.98 -12.73 -7.68
N PRO A 255 0.23 -12.75 -8.24
CA PRO A 255 1.33 -13.59 -7.74
C PRO A 255 2.01 -12.96 -6.52
N VAL A 256 2.63 -13.77 -5.68
CA VAL A 256 3.53 -13.32 -4.61
C VAL A 256 4.88 -14.06 -4.75
N PRO A 257 5.98 -13.33 -5.02
CA PRO A 257 6.09 -11.88 -5.24
C PRO A 257 5.64 -11.43 -6.63
N GLY A 258 5.42 -10.11 -6.80
CA GLY A 258 5.20 -9.50 -8.11
C GLY A 258 3.78 -8.96 -8.35
N GLY A 259 2.88 -9.14 -7.37
CA GLY A 259 1.54 -8.55 -7.37
C GLY A 259 1.47 -7.18 -6.68
N VAL A 260 0.96 -7.14 -5.45
CA VAL A 260 0.67 -5.90 -4.70
C VAL A 260 1.92 -5.12 -4.29
N GLY A 261 3.02 -5.79 -3.91
CA GLY A 261 4.23 -5.12 -3.41
C GLY A 261 4.80 -4.04 -4.35
N PRO A 262 5.05 -4.31 -5.64
CA PRO A 262 5.47 -3.30 -6.60
C PRO A 262 4.50 -2.12 -6.71
N MET A 263 3.19 -2.38 -6.63
CA MET A 263 2.16 -1.35 -6.70
C MET A 263 2.16 -0.42 -5.49
N THR A 264 2.38 -0.95 -4.27
CA THR A 264 2.51 -0.12 -3.06
C THR A 264 3.59 0.95 -3.22
N VAL A 265 4.77 0.56 -3.71
CA VAL A 265 5.88 1.50 -3.95
C VAL A 265 5.53 2.51 -5.06
N THR A 266 4.84 2.06 -6.09
CA THR A 266 4.41 2.94 -7.20
C THR A 266 3.39 3.97 -6.73
N MET A 267 2.41 3.58 -5.89
CA MET A 267 1.43 4.52 -5.35
C MET A 267 2.05 5.52 -4.35
N LEU A 268 3.14 5.16 -3.67
CA LEU A 268 3.93 6.13 -2.90
C LEU A 268 4.53 7.21 -3.81
N MET A 269 5.07 6.85 -4.98
CA MET A 269 5.56 7.82 -5.97
C MET A 269 4.42 8.69 -6.49
N HIS A 270 3.27 8.10 -6.75
CA HIS A 270 2.07 8.83 -7.16
C HIS A 270 1.61 9.84 -6.09
N ASN A 271 1.52 9.44 -4.82
CA ASN A 271 1.16 10.35 -3.73
C ASN A 271 2.19 11.47 -3.56
N THR A 272 3.49 11.17 -3.69
CA THR A 272 4.56 12.17 -3.62
C THR A 272 4.43 13.19 -4.78
N LEU A 273 4.11 12.72 -5.98
CA LEU A 273 3.79 13.59 -7.12
C LEU A 273 2.57 14.47 -6.85
N LEU A 274 1.48 13.91 -6.31
CA LEU A 274 0.28 14.68 -5.95
C LEU A 274 0.59 15.76 -4.92
N ALA A 275 1.32 15.41 -3.86
CA ALA A 275 1.75 16.36 -2.84
C ALA A 275 2.62 17.49 -3.43
N SER A 276 3.48 17.16 -4.40
CA SER A 276 4.35 18.15 -5.09
C SER A 276 3.56 19.19 -5.91
N LYS A 277 2.41 18.80 -6.46
CA LYS A 277 1.55 19.69 -7.29
C LYS A 277 0.85 20.79 -6.48
N ARG A 278 0.89 20.73 -5.15
CA ARG A 278 0.28 21.73 -4.25
C ARG A 278 1.23 22.86 -3.88
N ARG A 279 2.44 22.80 -4.33
CA ARG A 279 3.53 23.76 -4.06
C ARG A 279 3.70 24.75 -5.25
#